data_e2ee58b338b831d1a12493c137c3c88c
#
_entry.id   e2ee58b338b831d1a12493c137c3c88c
#
_cell.length_a   1.000
_cell.length_b   1.000
_cell.length_c   1.000
_cell.angle_alpha   90.00
_cell.angle_beta   90.00
_cell.angle_gamma   90.00
#
_symmetry.space_group_name_H-M   'P 1'
#
loop_
_entity.id
_entity.type
_entity.pdbx_description
1 polymer ?
#
loop_
_entity_poly.entity_id
_entity_poly.type
_entity_poly.pdbx_seq_one_letter_code
_entity_poly.pdbx_strand_id
1 'polypeptide(L)'
;MITRTEAAELVSTWHSAGDKVVFTNGCFDLLHRGHIEYLQSAAALGDKLIIGLNSDNSVKKLKGNGRPLQSAVDRTAILQALAVVDAVVVFDEETPAELIAELQPDVLVKGGDYQEEDIVGRETVLAKGGEIKIIPYVEGASTSNIISSILASKSLD
;
A
#
# COMPACT_ATOMS: atom_id res chain seq x y z
N MET A 1 -12.53 7.34 -2.23
CA MET A 1 -11.14 7.81 -2.40
C MET A 1 -11.06 9.18 -1.76
N ILE A 2 -10.13 9.37 -0.83
CA ILE A 2 -9.89 10.68 -0.18
C ILE A 2 -8.75 11.40 -0.88
N THR A 3 -8.76 12.72 -0.85
CA THR A 3 -7.67 13.57 -1.32
C THR A 3 -6.49 13.50 -0.32
N ARG A 4 -5.33 13.96 -0.74
CA ARG A 4 -4.14 14.04 0.12
C ARG A 4 -4.37 14.95 1.34
N THR A 5 -5.03 16.08 1.14
CA THR A 5 -5.39 16.99 2.23
C THR A 5 -6.33 16.33 3.24
N GLU A 6 -7.40 15.69 2.76
CA GLU A 6 -8.31 14.94 3.63
C GLU A 6 -7.60 13.79 4.37
N ALA A 7 -6.64 13.12 3.73
CA ALA A 7 -5.85 12.09 4.38
C ALA A 7 -4.98 12.65 5.51
N ALA A 8 -4.34 13.81 5.30
CA ALA A 8 -3.53 14.48 6.33
C ALA A 8 -4.37 14.93 7.51
N GLU A 9 -5.55 15.51 7.27
CA GLU A 9 -6.51 15.90 8.31
C GLU A 9 -7.00 14.68 9.10
N LEU A 10 -7.29 13.59 8.41
CA LEU A 10 -7.74 12.34 9.03
C LEU A 10 -6.66 11.75 9.95
N VAL A 11 -5.41 11.66 9.46
CA VAL A 11 -4.27 11.19 10.27
C VAL A 11 -4.02 12.09 11.47
N SER A 12 -4.12 13.41 11.30
CA SER A 12 -4.01 14.35 12.42
C SER A 12 -5.11 14.13 13.47
N THR A 13 -6.31 13.80 13.04
CA THR A 13 -7.43 13.45 13.94
C THR A 13 -7.13 12.16 14.71
N TRP A 14 -6.64 11.11 14.05
CA TRP A 14 -6.25 9.86 14.68
C TRP A 14 -5.14 10.06 15.71
N HIS A 15 -4.08 10.80 15.36
CA HIS A 15 -3.02 11.14 16.32
C HIS A 15 -3.54 11.90 17.53
N SER A 16 -4.50 12.84 17.32
CA SER A 16 -5.12 13.58 18.43
C SER A 16 -5.98 12.68 19.33
N ALA A 17 -6.50 11.60 18.81
CA ALA A 17 -7.21 10.57 19.58
C ALA A 17 -6.27 9.58 20.29
N GLY A 18 -4.96 9.62 20.00
CA GLY A 18 -3.96 8.71 20.53
C GLY A 18 -3.79 7.43 19.72
N ASP A 19 -4.40 7.35 18.53
CA ASP A 19 -4.28 6.19 17.65
C ASP A 19 -2.88 6.12 17.03
N LYS A 20 -2.32 4.91 16.97
CA LYS A 20 -1.07 4.59 16.27
C LYS A 20 -1.35 4.33 14.79
N VAL A 21 -0.83 5.17 13.92
CA VAL A 21 -1.09 5.13 12.47
C VAL A 21 -0.03 4.31 11.75
N VAL A 22 -0.48 3.29 11.02
CA VAL A 22 0.33 2.45 10.15
C VAL A 22 0.13 2.88 8.70
N PHE A 23 1.23 3.04 7.97
CA PHE A 23 1.22 3.34 6.55
C PHE A 23 1.91 2.22 5.76
N THR A 24 1.29 1.85 4.66
CA THR A 24 1.93 1.07 3.60
C THR A 24 1.59 1.63 2.24
N ASN A 25 2.34 1.26 1.19
CA ASN A 25 2.01 1.66 -0.18
C ASN A 25 2.21 0.51 -1.16
N GLY A 26 1.52 0.61 -2.30
CA GLY A 26 1.67 -0.37 -3.37
C GLY A 26 0.73 -0.16 -4.54
N CYS A 27 0.90 -0.99 -5.57
CA CYS A 27 0.04 -0.97 -6.76
C CYS A 27 -1.31 -1.66 -6.51
N PHE A 28 -1.33 -2.75 -5.77
CA PHE A 28 -2.54 -3.53 -5.43
C PHE A 28 -3.46 -3.74 -6.63
N ASP A 29 -2.90 -4.22 -7.75
CA ASP A 29 -3.63 -4.32 -9.02
C ASP A 29 -4.66 -5.46 -8.98
N LEU A 30 -4.21 -6.72 -9.00
CA LEU A 30 -5.08 -7.87 -8.73
C LEU A 30 -4.82 -8.35 -7.30
N LEU A 31 -5.81 -8.23 -6.44
CA LEU A 31 -5.69 -8.72 -5.07
C LEU A 31 -5.65 -10.25 -5.04
N HIS A 32 -4.83 -10.77 -4.15
CA HIS A 32 -4.68 -12.19 -3.86
C HIS A 32 -4.43 -12.39 -2.37
N ARG A 33 -4.46 -13.66 -1.92
CA ARG A 33 -4.29 -14.01 -0.51
C ARG A 33 -3.06 -13.34 0.13
N GLY A 34 -1.94 -13.27 -0.58
CA GLY A 34 -0.73 -12.62 -0.07
C GLY A 34 -0.93 -11.15 0.28
N HIS A 35 -1.72 -10.39 -0.51
CA HIS A 35 -2.07 -9.02 -0.15
C HIS A 35 -2.95 -8.96 1.11
N ILE A 36 -3.90 -9.88 1.26
CA ILE A 36 -4.79 -9.90 2.42
C ILE A 36 -4.00 -10.18 3.71
N GLU A 37 -3.18 -11.23 3.72
CA GLU A 37 -2.34 -11.59 4.87
C GLU A 37 -1.35 -10.47 5.21
N TYR A 38 -0.76 -9.85 4.19
CA TYR A 38 0.11 -8.70 4.34
C TYR A 38 -0.59 -7.51 5.02
N LEU A 39 -1.77 -7.11 4.51
CA LEU A 39 -2.53 -5.99 5.06
C LEU A 39 -3.05 -6.27 6.48
N GLN A 40 -3.44 -7.51 6.77
CA GLN A 40 -3.81 -7.94 8.12
C GLN A 40 -2.62 -7.83 9.09
N SER A 41 -1.44 -8.27 8.65
CA SER A 41 -0.21 -8.17 9.45
C SER A 41 0.22 -6.72 9.65
N ALA A 42 0.07 -5.87 8.63
CA ALA A 42 0.35 -4.44 8.73
C ALA A 42 -0.62 -3.76 9.71
N ALA A 43 -1.92 -4.01 9.60
CA ALA A 43 -2.94 -3.45 10.49
C ALA A 43 -2.73 -3.82 11.96
N ALA A 44 -2.21 -5.02 12.23
CA ALA A 44 -1.91 -5.48 13.59
C ALA A 44 -0.77 -4.70 14.29
N LEU A 45 -0.06 -3.82 13.58
CA LEU A 45 1.05 -3.02 14.12
C LEU A 45 0.60 -1.68 14.71
N GLY A 46 -0.68 -1.31 14.59
CA GLY A 46 -1.24 -0.08 15.12
C GLY A 46 -2.77 -0.12 15.18
N ASP A 47 -3.37 1.05 15.34
CA ASP A 47 -4.81 1.21 15.51
C ASP A 47 -5.50 1.57 14.19
N LYS A 48 -4.78 2.21 13.27
CA LYS A 48 -5.27 2.69 11.98
C LYS A 48 -4.33 2.32 10.85
N LEU A 49 -4.87 1.73 9.77
CA LEU A 49 -4.12 1.42 8.56
C LEU A 49 -4.54 2.33 7.41
N ILE A 50 -3.59 3.13 6.92
CA ILE A 50 -3.75 3.93 5.71
C ILE A 50 -2.85 3.40 4.59
N ILE A 51 -3.41 3.29 3.39
CA ILE A 51 -2.71 2.80 2.20
C ILE A 51 -2.45 3.95 1.22
N GLY A 52 -1.19 4.15 0.86
CA GLY A 52 -0.78 4.91 -0.31
C GLY A 52 -0.90 4.04 -1.56
N LEU A 53 -1.86 4.34 -2.42
CA LEU A 53 -2.11 3.60 -3.64
C LEU A 53 -1.47 4.29 -4.85
N ASN A 54 -0.58 3.60 -5.56
CA ASN A 54 -0.02 4.14 -6.80
C ASN A 54 -1.12 4.42 -7.83
N SER A 55 -1.12 5.62 -8.44
CA SER A 55 -2.01 5.98 -9.54
C SER A 55 -1.82 5.05 -10.75
N ASP A 56 -2.73 5.10 -11.71
CA ASP A 56 -2.58 4.32 -12.94
C ASP A 56 -1.32 4.72 -13.72
N ASN A 57 -0.99 6.02 -13.75
CA ASN A 57 0.23 6.51 -14.38
C ASN A 57 1.49 6.00 -13.67
N SER A 58 1.49 6.07 -12.33
CA SER A 58 2.61 5.57 -11.52
C SER A 58 2.82 4.07 -11.73
N VAL A 59 1.75 3.27 -11.72
CA VAL A 59 1.83 1.82 -12.00
C VAL A 59 2.34 1.54 -13.40
N LYS A 60 1.88 2.29 -14.40
CA LYS A 60 2.34 2.14 -15.80
C LYS A 60 3.83 2.41 -15.94
N LYS A 61 4.36 3.44 -15.27
CA LYS A 61 5.80 3.73 -15.23
C LYS A 61 6.60 2.60 -14.57
N LEU A 62 6.09 2.05 -13.46
CA LEU A 62 6.77 1.01 -12.69
C LEU A 62 6.73 -0.37 -13.34
N LYS A 63 5.62 -0.74 -14.01
CA LYS A 63 5.32 -2.12 -14.45
C LYS A 63 5.11 -2.27 -15.94
N GLY A 64 5.16 -1.18 -16.70
CA GLY A 64 4.99 -1.18 -18.16
C GLY A 64 3.56 -0.95 -18.63
N ASN A 65 3.41 -0.81 -19.96
CA ASN A 65 2.17 -0.38 -20.63
C ASN A 65 0.95 -1.31 -20.46
N GLY A 66 1.15 -2.56 -20.07
CA GLY A 66 0.07 -3.53 -19.82
C GLY A 66 -0.51 -3.46 -18.40
N ARG A 67 -0.08 -2.50 -17.58
CA ARG A 67 -0.48 -2.38 -16.18
C ARG A 67 -0.85 -0.92 -15.84
N PRO A 68 -1.75 -0.68 -14.87
CA PRO A 68 -2.50 -1.68 -14.12
C PRO A 68 -3.60 -2.33 -14.97
N LEU A 69 -4.15 -3.47 -14.53
CA LEU A 69 -5.32 -4.12 -15.12
C LEU A 69 -6.63 -3.49 -14.61
N GLN A 70 -6.61 -3.03 -13.38
CA GLN A 70 -7.74 -2.35 -12.73
C GLN A 70 -7.42 -0.88 -12.52
N SER A 71 -8.42 -0.01 -12.78
CA SER A 71 -8.27 1.43 -12.54
C SER A 71 -8.00 1.76 -11.06
N ALA A 72 -7.38 2.89 -10.78
CA ALA A 72 -7.17 3.36 -9.40
C ALA A 72 -8.49 3.48 -8.63
N VAL A 73 -9.58 3.81 -9.31
CA VAL A 73 -10.93 3.89 -8.72
C VAL A 73 -11.38 2.51 -8.23
N ASP A 74 -11.27 1.49 -9.09
CA ASP A 74 -11.67 0.11 -8.74
C ASP A 74 -10.76 -0.45 -7.63
N ARG A 75 -9.45 -0.28 -7.76
CA ARG A 75 -8.47 -0.72 -6.75
C ARG A 75 -8.73 -0.07 -5.39
N THR A 76 -9.06 1.23 -5.37
CA THR A 76 -9.43 1.95 -4.14
C THR A 76 -10.70 1.37 -3.53
N ALA A 77 -11.75 1.16 -4.34
CA ALA A 77 -13.02 0.60 -3.86
C ALA A 77 -12.83 -0.79 -3.23
N ILE A 78 -12.02 -1.64 -3.86
CA ILE A 78 -11.72 -2.99 -3.36
C ILE A 78 -10.94 -2.92 -2.03
N LEU A 79 -9.90 -2.08 -1.96
CA LEU A 79 -9.11 -1.94 -0.73
C LEU A 79 -9.93 -1.38 0.43
N GLN A 80 -10.79 -0.38 0.18
CA GLN A 80 -11.66 0.21 1.20
C GLN A 80 -12.74 -0.76 1.71
N ALA A 81 -13.06 -1.80 0.96
CA ALA A 81 -13.98 -2.85 1.41
C ALA A 81 -13.34 -3.86 2.38
N LEU A 82 -12.01 -3.84 2.53
CA LEU A 82 -11.32 -4.70 3.48
C LEU A 82 -11.45 -4.13 4.89
N ALA A 83 -11.93 -4.93 5.83
CA ALA A 83 -12.20 -4.52 7.21
C ALA A 83 -10.96 -3.99 7.97
N VAL A 84 -9.76 -4.32 7.51
CA VAL A 84 -8.50 -3.91 8.13
C VAL A 84 -7.94 -2.59 7.55
N VAL A 85 -8.60 -1.99 6.56
CA VAL A 85 -8.16 -0.77 5.88
C VAL A 85 -9.05 0.40 6.31
N ASP A 86 -8.47 1.39 6.98
CA ASP A 86 -9.20 2.58 7.44
C ASP A 86 -9.27 3.65 6.37
N ALA A 87 -8.22 3.83 5.55
CA ALA A 87 -8.20 4.82 4.48
C ALA A 87 -7.29 4.41 3.31
N VAL A 88 -7.62 4.93 2.12
CA VAL A 88 -6.81 4.79 0.91
C VAL A 88 -6.67 6.16 0.26
N VAL A 89 -5.42 6.57 0.00
CA VAL A 89 -5.07 7.81 -0.70
C VAL A 89 -4.23 7.49 -1.93
N VAL A 90 -4.61 8.05 -3.08
CA VAL A 90 -3.87 7.82 -4.33
C VAL A 90 -2.76 8.86 -4.48
N PHE A 91 -1.58 8.43 -4.92
CA PHE A 91 -0.45 9.29 -5.25
C PHE A 91 0.10 8.97 -6.64
N ASP A 92 0.65 9.98 -7.33
CA ASP A 92 1.14 9.87 -8.71
C ASP A 92 2.67 9.94 -8.82
N GLU A 93 3.33 10.32 -7.74
CA GLU A 93 4.77 10.45 -7.68
C GLU A 93 5.48 9.11 -7.88
N GLU A 94 6.74 9.16 -8.26
CA GLU A 94 7.59 7.97 -8.48
C GLU A 94 7.78 7.17 -7.18
N THR A 95 7.81 7.88 -6.06
CA THR A 95 7.97 7.30 -4.72
C THR A 95 6.94 7.89 -3.76
N PRO A 96 6.60 7.20 -2.67
CA PRO A 96 5.66 7.71 -1.66
C PRO A 96 6.28 8.72 -0.69
N ALA A 97 7.50 9.23 -0.93
CA ALA A 97 8.25 10.06 0.02
C ALA A 97 7.47 11.31 0.46
N GLU A 98 6.88 12.05 -0.48
CA GLU A 98 6.11 13.25 -0.19
C GLU A 98 4.85 12.92 0.62
N LEU A 99 4.13 11.87 0.22
CA LEU A 99 2.94 11.42 0.94
C LEU A 99 3.27 11.00 2.37
N ILE A 100 4.36 10.25 2.58
CA ILE A 100 4.82 9.86 3.91
C ILE A 100 5.20 11.08 4.75
N ALA A 101 5.86 12.08 4.13
CA ALA A 101 6.25 13.31 4.82
C ALA A 101 5.04 14.15 5.24
N GLU A 102 3.95 14.15 4.48
CA GLU A 102 2.70 14.85 4.82
C GLU A 102 1.91 14.10 5.89
N LEU A 103 1.78 12.77 5.77
CA LEU A 103 0.97 11.97 6.69
C LEU A 103 1.65 11.71 8.03
N GLN A 104 2.99 11.66 8.07
CA GLN A 104 3.75 11.43 9.29
C GLN A 104 3.30 10.18 10.08
N PRO A 105 3.22 8.99 9.46
CA PRO A 105 2.77 7.79 10.16
C PRO A 105 3.71 7.38 11.29
N ASP A 106 3.21 6.59 12.25
CA ASP A 106 4.01 6.05 13.36
C ASP A 106 4.74 4.77 12.94
N VAL A 107 4.16 4.00 12.02
CA VAL A 107 4.77 2.78 11.48
C VAL A 107 4.73 2.81 9.96
N LEU A 108 5.88 2.64 9.33
CA LEU A 108 5.99 2.44 7.88
C LEU A 108 6.24 0.96 7.60
N VAL A 109 5.33 0.34 6.83
CA VAL A 109 5.39 -1.08 6.52
C VAL A 109 5.73 -1.29 5.04
N LYS A 110 6.64 -2.22 4.78
CA LYS A 110 6.99 -2.71 3.44
C LYS A 110 6.87 -4.23 3.37
N GLY A 111 6.40 -4.71 2.23
CA GLY A 111 6.34 -6.14 1.95
C GLY A 111 7.52 -6.59 1.10
N GLY A 112 8.19 -7.67 1.46
CA GLY A 112 9.24 -8.29 0.68
C GLY A 112 10.60 -8.34 1.34
N ASP A 113 11.61 -8.58 0.51
CA ASP A 113 13.01 -8.74 0.93
C ASP A 113 13.78 -7.40 0.79
N TYR A 114 13.25 -6.33 1.39
CA TYR A 114 13.92 -5.03 1.44
C TYR A 114 14.99 -5.01 2.53
N GLN A 115 16.09 -4.28 2.25
CA GLN A 115 16.93 -3.80 3.34
C GLN A 115 16.26 -2.54 3.91
N GLU A 116 16.28 -2.41 5.24
CA GLU A 116 15.59 -1.30 5.92
C GLU A 116 16.10 0.06 5.43
N GLU A 117 17.40 0.14 5.14
CA GLU A 117 18.09 1.36 4.67
C GLU A 117 17.58 1.85 3.31
N ASP A 118 17.06 0.95 2.48
CA ASP A 118 16.57 1.26 1.12
C ASP A 118 15.09 1.67 1.10
N ILE A 119 14.42 1.68 2.26
CA ILE A 119 13.00 1.99 2.34
C ILE A 119 12.77 3.49 2.23
N VAL A 120 12.11 3.91 1.15
CA VAL A 120 11.71 5.31 0.94
C VAL A 120 10.79 5.78 2.06
N GLY A 121 11.11 6.95 2.63
CA GLY A 121 10.37 7.54 3.76
C GLY A 121 10.89 7.10 5.14
N ARG A 122 11.86 6.18 5.20
CA ARG A 122 12.46 5.69 6.44
C ARG A 122 12.93 6.82 7.36
N GLU A 123 13.76 7.72 6.83
CA GLU A 123 14.33 8.82 7.63
C GLU A 123 13.23 9.73 8.20
N THR A 124 12.20 10.02 7.43
CA THR A 124 11.06 10.82 7.86
C THR A 124 10.36 10.20 9.05
N VAL A 125 10.09 8.89 8.99
CA VAL A 125 9.37 8.17 10.05
C VAL A 125 10.24 8.03 11.30
N LEU A 126 11.52 7.66 11.15
CA LEU A 126 12.44 7.52 12.28
C LEU A 126 12.73 8.86 12.97
N ALA A 127 12.83 9.97 12.24
CA ALA A 127 13.02 11.31 12.80
C ALA A 127 11.88 11.74 13.76
N LYS A 128 10.68 11.21 13.55
CA LYS A 128 9.52 11.41 14.41
C LYS A 128 9.47 10.42 15.58
N GLY A 129 10.38 9.46 15.65
CA GLY A 129 10.36 8.37 16.62
C GLY A 129 9.46 7.19 16.22
N GLY A 130 9.07 7.12 14.95
CA GLY A 130 8.29 5.99 14.41
C GLY A 130 9.15 4.75 14.16
N GLU A 131 8.51 3.73 13.61
CA GLU A 131 9.09 2.41 13.38
C GLU A 131 9.02 2.01 11.90
N ILE A 132 10.00 1.23 11.44
CA ILE A 132 9.99 0.57 10.13
C ILE A 132 9.75 -0.93 10.35
N LYS A 133 8.83 -1.52 9.58
CA LYS A 133 8.53 -2.95 9.64
C LYS A 133 8.55 -3.56 8.25
N ILE A 134 9.25 -4.66 8.10
CA ILE A 134 9.29 -5.45 6.87
C ILE A 134 8.50 -6.73 7.10
N ILE A 135 7.51 -6.97 6.26
CA ILE A 135 6.68 -8.18 6.31
C ILE A 135 7.07 -9.05 5.11
N PRO A 136 7.50 -10.29 5.31
CA PRO A 136 7.88 -11.18 4.21
C PRO A 136 6.70 -11.48 3.28
N TYR A 137 6.98 -11.76 2.01
CA TYR A 137 5.96 -12.19 1.05
C TYR A 137 5.41 -13.57 1.40
N VAL A 138 4.12 -13.77 1.08
CA VAL A 138 3.49 -15.08 1.12
C VAL A 138 3.92 -15.86 -0.12
N GLU A 139 4.56 -17.00 0.08
CA GLU A 139 5.07 -17.85 -0.99
C GLU A 139 3.95 -18.31 -1.94
N GLY A 140 4.20 -18.26 -3.23
CA GLY A 140 3.25 -18.71 -4.27
C GLY A 140 2.11 -17.75 -4.59
N ALA A 141 1.93 -16.66 -3.84
CA ALA A 141 0.88 -15.68 -4.07
C ALA A 141 1.44 -14.43 -4.78
N SER A 142 1.14 -14.28 -6.08
CA SER A 142 1.49 -13.07 -6.84
C SER A 142 0.46 -12.76 -7.92
N THR A 143 0.31 -11.47 -8.26
CA THR A 143 -0.49 -11.03 -9.40
C THR A 143 0.01 -11.66 -10.72
N SER A 144 1.32 -11.79 -10.88
CA SER A 144 1.91 -12.41 -12.08
C SER A 144 1.50 -13.88 -12.23
N ASN A 145 1.42 -14.64 -11.14
CA ASN A 145 0.95 -16.03 -11.17
C ASN A 145 -0.53 -16.12 -11.59
N ILE A 146 -1.38 -15.22 -11.11
CA ILE A 146 -2.79 -15.15 -11.52
C ILE A 146 -2.88 -14.90 -13.03
N ILE A 147 -2.16 -13.90 -13.53
CA ILE A 147 -2.15 -13.57 -14.96
C ILE A 147 -1.66 -14.76 -15.79
N SER A 148 -0.56 -15.39 -15.40
CA SER A 148 -0.02 -16.57 -16.09
C SER A 148 -1.02 -17.73 -16.12
N SER A 149 -1.73 -17.98 -15.04
CA SER A 149 -2.76 -19.02 -14.97
C SER A 149 -3.94 -18.73 -15.91
N ILE A 150 -4.37 -17.47 -15.99
CA ILE A 150 -5.45 -17.04 -16.90
C ILE A 150 -5.02 -17.22 -18.37
N LEU A 151 -3.79 -16.84 -18.71
CA LEU A 151 -3.28 -16.97 -20.07
C LEU A 151 -3.10 -18.46 -20.46
N ALA A 152 -2.64 -19.29 -19.55
CA ALA A 152 -2.47 -20.73 -19.78
C ALA A 152 -3.83 -21.44 -19.98
N SER A 153 -4.89 -21.02 -19.28
CA SER A 153 -6.22 -21.62 -19.44
C SER A 153 -6.86 -21.31 -20.80
N LYS A 154 -6.53 -20.19 -21.44
CA LYS A 154 -7.02 -19.83 -22.80
C LYS A 154 -6.39 -20.66 -23.91
N SER A 155 -5.31 -21.36 -23.67
CA SER A 155 -4.65 -22.24 -24.67
C SER A 155 -5.19 -23.68 -24.68
N LEU A 156 -6.24 -23.96 -23.91
CA LEU A 156 -6.86 -25.29 -23.79
C LEU A 156 -8.21 -25.37 -24.56
N ASP A 157 -8.68 -24.27 -25.14
CA ASP A 157 -9.83 -24.15 -26.06
C ASP A 157 -9.36 -23.93 -27.50
#